data_3174e76b84943547f6b43a6dd972b164
#
_entry.id   3174e76b84943547f6b43a6dd972b164
#
_cell.length_a   1.000
_cell.length_b   1.000
_cell.length_c   1.000
_cell.angle_alpha   90.00
_cell.angle_beta   90.00
_cell.angle_gamma   90.00
#
_symmetry.space_group_name_H-M   'P 1'
#
loop_
_entity.id
_entity.type
_entity.pdbx_description
1 polymer ?
#
loop_
_entity_poly.entity_id
_entity_poly.type
_entity_poly.pdbx_seq_one_letter_code
_entity_poly.pdbx_strand_id
1 'polypeptide(L)'
;MNQSDILAVNELKILSLDIIDKAGSGNPGICMDMSAVMYTLFAKVLNVYPKIPTFFNRDRVILSSAHISPLYYAMLYMAGYPLNKEELMNFRRLNSSTPGMPELNDPAGVDASTGVAGGGVGVAVGCALARRYLNSLIQKEDEKLNLLNFTTFCFVSDADMMSGASEEAFSFAGVQNIENLIFLYDANQMTAEGSLEQVFHEDLVKKFQNKGFYVDSLKDSENVKEIAKAIEAAKRSKKPALILF
;
A
#
# COMPACT_ATOMS: atom_id res chain seq x y z
N MET A 1 -4.39 21.42 -3.44
CA MET A 1 -3.28 20.79 -4.18
C MET A 1 -2.46 21.89 -4.84
N ASN A 2 -1.13 21.86 -4.83
CA ASN A 2 -0.34 22.79 -5.61
C ASN A 2 -0.21 22.28 -7.07
N GLN A 3 0.24 23.13 -7.99
CA GLN A 3 0.31 22.79 -9.40
C GLN A 3 1.27 21.63 -9.70
N SER A 4 2.36 21.54 -8.95
CA SER A 4 3.34 20.45 -9.09
C SER A 4 2.77 19.09 -8.65
N ASP A 5 1.97 19.07 -7.57
CA ASP A 5 1.29 17.84 -7.14
C ASP A 5 0.30 17.35 -8.21
N ILE A 6 -0.47 18.28 -8.82
CA ILE A 6 -1.43 17.95 -9.90
C ILE A 6 -0.70 17.33 -11.10
N LEU A 7 0.39 17.96 -11.54
CA LEU A 7 1.19 17.47 -12.66
C LEU A 7 1.78 16.09 -12.37
N ALA A 8 2.33 15.88 -11.18
CA ALA A 8 2.92 14.61 -10.80
C ALA A 8 1.89 13.47 -10.71
N VAL A 9 0.71 13.73 -10.14
CA VAL A 9 -0.39 12.75 -10.11
C VAL A 9 -0.86 12.41 -11.52
N ASN A 10 -1.03 13.40 -12.39
CA ASN A 10 -1.44 13.18 -13.77
C ASN A 10 -0.38 12.39 -14.56
N GLU A 11 0.90 12.72 -14.40
CA GLU A 11 1.99 11.97 -15.03
C GLU A 11 2.00 10.52 -14.56
N LEU A 12 1.80 10.28 -13.26
CA LEU A 12 1.73 8.94 -12.69
C LEU A 12 0.54 8.15 -13.27
N LYS A 13 -0.64 8.77 -13.43
CA LYS A 13 -1.80 8.18 -14.09
C LYS A 13 -1.47 7.77 -15.53
N ILE A 14 -0.96 8.71 -16.31
CA ILE A 14 -0.62 8.49 -17.73
C ILE A 14 0.41 7.37 -17.86
N LEU A 15 1.49 7.44 -17.09
CA LEU A 15 2.54 6.43 -17.15
C LEU A 15 2.02 5.03 -16.80
N SER A 16 1.13 4.92 -15.83
CA SER A 16 0.50 3.64 -15.47
C SER A 16 -0.37 3.08 -16.60
N LEU A 17 -1.10 3.96 -17.30
CA LEU A 17 -1.90 3.58 -18.47
C LEU A 17 -1.03 3.17 -19.65
N ASP A 18 0.07 3.87 -19.93
CA ASP A 18 1.03 3.53 -20.98
C ASP A 18 1.63 2.12 -20.77
N ILE A 19 1.94 1.78 -19.49
CA ILE A 19 2.44 0.45 -19.11
C ILE A 19 1.40 -0.63 -19.43
N ILE A 20 0.14 -0.39 -19.06
CA ILE A 20 -0.98 -1.32 -19.27
C ILE A 20 -1.29 -1.48 -20.76
N ASP A 21 -1.35 -0.37 -21.51
CA ASP A 21 -1.61 -0.36 -22.94
C ASP A 21 -0.52 -1.14 -23.70
N LYS A 22 0.75 -0.85 -23.39
CA LYS A 22 1.90 -1.55 -23.99
C LYS A 22 1.91 -3.05 -23.69
N ALA A 23 1.46 -3.45 -22.52
CA ALA A 23 1.35 -4.86 -22.14
C ALA A 23 0.13 -5.55 -22.78
N GLY A 24 -0.89 -4.79 -23.19
CA GLY A 24 -2.18 -5.30 -23.66
C GLY A 24 -3.00 -5.97 -22.55
N SER A 25 -2.63 -5.75 -21.29
CA SER A 25 -3.33 -6.35 -20.12
C SER A 25 -2.95 -5.62 -18.84
N GLY A 26 -3.90 -5.50 -17.91
CA GLY A 26 -3.76 -4.84 -16.61
C GLY A 26 -5.10 -4.36 -16.10
N ASN A 27 -5.10 -3.66 -14.97
CA ASN A 27 -6.29 -3.06 -14.38
C ASN A 27 -6.11 -1.54 -14.33
N PRO A 28 -6.68 -0.77 -15.28
CA PRO A 28 -6.53 0.69 -15.29
C PRO A 28 -7.34 1.38 -14.18
N GLY A 29 -8.48 0.82 -13.74
CA GLY A 29 -9.37 1.44 -12.75
C GLY A 29 -8.63 1.76 -11.45
N ILE A 30 -8.11 0.75 -10.78
CA ILE A 30 -7.38 0.92 -9.52
C ILE A 30 -6.16 1.83 -9.66
N CYS A 31 -5.50 1.82 -10.83
CA CYS A 31 -4.37 2.72 -11.08
C CYS A 31 -4.80 4.19 -11.14
N MET A 32 -5.98 4.46 -11.71
CA MET A 32 -6.55 5.81 -11.75
C MET A 32 -7.00 6.29 -10.38
N ASP A 33 -7.73 5.44 -9.65
CA ASP A 33 -8.33 5.78 -8.37
C ASP A 33 -7.28 5.99 -7.27
N MET A 34 -6.23 5.18 -7.25
CA MET A 34 -5.21 5.22 -6.21
C MET A 34 -3.95 6.04 -6.55
N SER A 35 -3.92 6.72 -7.71
CA SER A 35 -2.74 7.50 -8.12
C SER A 35 -2.39 8.63 -7.16
N ALA A 36 -3.36 9.42 -6.71
CA ALA A 36 -3.10 10.51 -5.77
C ALA A 36 -2.70 9.97 -4.38
N VAL A 37 -3.25 8.83 -3.97
CA VAL A 37 -2.88 8.15 -2.72
C VAL A 37 -1.44 7.64 -2.80
N MET A 38 -1.07 6.95 -3.88
CA MET A 38 0.28 6.45 -4.12
C MET A 38 1.30 7.59 -4.18
N TYR A 39 1.00 8.64 -4.94
CA TYR A 39 1.84 9.85 -5.00
C TYR A 39 2.00 10.48 -3.61
N THR A 40 0.91 10.68 -2.88
CA THR A 40 0.95 11.31 -1.56
C THR A 40 1.81 10.48 -0.60
N LEU A 41 1.64 9.17 -0.63
CA LEU A 41 2.41 8.25 0.20
C LEU A 41 3.91 8.45 -0.05
N PHE A 42 4.37 8.35 -1.30
CA PHE A 42 5.79 8.46 -1.65
C PHE A 42 6.36 9.87 -1.50
N ALA A 43 5.61 10.90 -1.92
CA ALA A 43 6.12 12.27 -1.97
C ALA A 43 6.04 13.02 -0.63
N LYS A 44 5.15 12.62 0.30
CA LYS A 44 4.85 13.40 1.51
C LYS A 44 4.98 12.61 2.82
N VAL A 45 4.94 11.28 2.78
CA VAL A 45 4.75 10.48 4.00
C VAL A 45 5.90 9.50 4.25
N LEU A 46 6.29 8.73 3.23
CA LEU A 46 7.26 7.65 3.38
C LEU A 46 8.65 8.13 3.73
N ASN A 47 9.26 7.42 4.67
CA ASN A 47 10.69 7.48 4.89
C ASN A 47 11.37 6.35 4.11
N VAL A 48 11.80 6.65 2.89
CA VAL A 48 12.45 5.70 1.96
C VAL A 48 13.71 6.29 1.36
N TYR A 49 14.59 5.42 0.89
CA TYR A 49 15.88 5.79 0.31
C TYR A 49 16.04 5.08 -1.04
N PRO A 50 15.58 5.67 -2.15
CA PRO A 50 15.61 5.01 -3.48
C PRO A 50 16.99 4.53 -3.91
N LYS A 51 18.07 5.26 -3.52
CA LYS A 51 19.46 4.87 -3.80
C LYS A 51 19.98 3.72 -2.93
N ILE A 52 19.30 3.44 -1.81
CA ILE A 52 19.63 2.35 -0.87
C ILE A 52 18.31 1.62 -0.56
N PRO A 53 17.71 0.93 -1.54
CA PRO A 53 16.38 0.32 -1.39
C PRO A 53 16.32 -0.77 -0.31
N THR A 54 17.48 -1.26 0.13
CA THR A 54 17.61 -2.25 1.21
C THR A 54 17.79 -1.64 2.59
N PHE A 55 17.74 -0.30 2.73
CA PHE A 55 17.87 0.35 4.05
C PHE A 55 16.86 -0.20 5.05
N PHE A 56 17.35 -0.76 6.13
CA PHE A 56 16.55 -1.61 7.03
C PHE A 56 15.45 -0.87 7.78
N ASN A 57 15.64 0.42 8.12
CA ASN A 57 14.66 1.24 8.86
C ASN A 57 13.77 2.11 7.94
N ARG A 58 13.66 1.76 6.66
CA ARG A 58 12.71 2.42 5.75
C ARG A 58 11.28 1.94 6.00
N ASP A 59 10.30 2.76 5.70
CA ASP A 59 8.91 2.33 5.65
C ASP A 59 8.71 1.20 4.62
N ARG A 60 7.67 0.40 4.78
CA ARG A 60 7.32 -0.73 3.92
C ARG A 60 6.02 -0.47 3.18
N VAL A 61 6.00 -0.86 1.91
CA VAL A 61 4.80 -0.79 1.07
C VAL A 61 4.48 -2.18 0.54
N ILE A 62 3.37 -2.74 0.99
CA ILE A 62 2.89 -4.06 0.59
C ILE A 62 1.67 -3.88 -0.31
N LEU A 63 1.64 -4.59 -1.43
CA LEU A 63 0.49 -4.60 -2.32
C LEU A 63 -0.29 -5.90 -2.13
N SER A 64 -1.30 -5.92 -1.25
CA SER A 64 -2.20 -7.07 -1.17
C SER A 64 -3.08 -7.10 -2.41
N SER A 65 -3.61 -5.96 -2.82
CA SER A 65 -4.19 -5.77 -4.14
C SER A 65 -3.09 -5.65 -5.20
N ALA A 66 -2.55 -6.79 -5.61
CA ALA A 66 -1.40 -6.84 -6.52
C ALA A 66 -1.69 -6.27 -7.94
N HIS A 67 -2.97 -6.09 -8.29
CA HIS A 67 -3.40 -5.48 -9.56
C HIS A 67 -2.98 -4.02 -9.73
N ILE A 68 -2.61 -3.35 -8.62
CA ILE A 68 -2.07 -1.97 -8.62
C ILE A 68 -0.58 -1.91 -9.04
N SER A 69 0.04 -3.04 -9.37
CA SER A 69 1.47 -3.12 -9.70
C SER A 69 1.95 -2.15 -10.78
N PRO A 70 1.21 -1.86 -11.88
CA PRO A 70 1.66 -0.86 -12.86
C PRO A 70 1.84 0.52 -12.24
N LEU A 71 0.90 0.95 -11.39
CA LEU A 71 0.98 2.22 -10.66
C LEU A 71 2.17 2.24 -9.71
N TYR A 72 2.41 1.15 -9.01
CA TYR A 72 3.51 1.04 -8.07
C TYR A 72 4.86 1.12 -8.76
N TYR A 73 5.05 0.40 -9.88
CA TYR A 73 6.29 0.46 -10.65
C TYR A 73 6.51 1.84 -11.27
N ALA A 74 5.47 2.46 -11.80
CA ALA A 74 5.53 3.85 -12.26
C ALA A 74 5.97 4.80 -11.14
N MET A 75 5.45 4.60 -9.93
CA MET A 75 5.83 5.41 -8.76
C MET A 75 7.28 5.14 -8.32
N LEU A 76 7.74 3.90 -8.30
CA LEU A 76 9.15 3.58 -8.01
C LEU A 76 10.09 4.27 -9.00
N TYR A 77 9.76 4.23 -10.30
CA TYR A 77 10.51 4.95 -11.34
C TYR A 77 10.54 6.46 -11.07
N MET A 78 9.38 7.08 -10.83
CA MET A 78 9.28 8.52 -10.55
C MET A 78 9.98 8.93 -9.26
N ALA A 79 10.04 8.04 -8.27
CA ALA A 79 10.73 8.25 -7.00
C ALA A 79 12.26 8.06 -7.10
N GLY A 80 12.77 7.63 -8.25
CA GLY A 80 14.21 7.49 -8.50
C GLY A 80 14.83 6.19 -8.01
N TYR A 81 14.04 5.13 -7.89
CA TYR A 81 14.57 3.77 -7.71
C TYR A 81 15.31 3.31 -8.98
N PRO A 82 16.20 2.31 -8.87
CA PRO A 82 16.96 1.80 -10.03
C PRO A 82 16.07 0.99 -10.97
N LEU A 83 15.21 1.69 -11.68
CA LEU A 83 14.27 1.18 -12.67
C LEU A 83 14.21 2.19 -13.81
N ASN A 84 14.34 1.75 -15.05
CA ASN A 84 14.31 2.62 -16.22
C ASN A 84 12.98 2.50 -16.99
N LYS A 85 12.74 3.42 -17.93
CA LYS A 85 11.48 3.45 -18.69
C LYS A 85 11.30 2.23 -19.60
N GLU A 86 12.36 1.65 -20.12
CA GLU A 86 12.29 0.45 -20.96
C GLU A 86 11.82 -0.76 -20.14
N GLU A 87 12.32 -0.92 -18.91
CA GLU A 87 11.89 -1.96 -17.97
C GLU A 87 10.41 -1.80 -17.61
N LEU A 88 9.92 -0.58 -17.39
CA LEU A 88 8.50 -0.32 -17.19
C LEU A 88 7.65 -0.80 -18.37
N MET A 89 8.09 -0.50 -19.60
CA MET A 89 7.37 -0.86 -20.83
C MET A 89 7.43 -2.36 -21.13
N ASN A 90 8.25 -3.12 -20.39
CA ASN A 90 8.31 -4.58 -20.45
C ASN A 90 7.43 -5.28 -19.41
N PHE A 91 6.48 -4.56 -18.83
CA PHE A 91 5.53 -5.10 -17.85
C PHE A 91 4.88 -6.40 -18.33
N ARG A 92 4.87 -7.42 -17.47
CA ARG A 92 4.33 -8.77 -17.76
C ARG A 92 5.06 -9.54 -18.87
N ARG A 93 6.22 -9.07 -19.33
CA ARG A 93 7.03 -9.85 -20.28
C ARG A 93 7.86 -10.88 -19.52
N LEU A 94 8.13 -12.00 -20.16
CA LEU A 94 8.99 -13.03 -19.59
C LEU A 94 10.40 -12.46 -19.31
N ASN A 95 10.94 -12.72 -18.12
CA ASN A 95 12.21 -12.19 -17.63
C ASN A 95 12.25 -10.66 -17.48
N SER A 96 11.10 -10.01 -17.38
CA SER A 96 11.02 -8.58 -17.07
C SER A 96 11.21 -8.34 -15.57
N SER A 97 11.86 -7.24 -15.20
CA SER A 97 11.94 -6.74 -13.82
C SER A 97 10.62 -6.08 -13.33
N THR A 98 9.57 -6.11 -14.16
CA THR A 98 8.24 -5.60 -13.82
C THR A 98 7.17 -6.68 -14.01
N PRO A 99 7.18 -7.72 -13.18
CA PRO A 99 6.22 -8.81 -13.27
C PRO A 99 4.78 -8.34 -13.01
N GLY A 100 3.80 -9.11 -13.48
CA GLY A 100 2.38 -8.77 -13.32
C GLY A 100 1.91 -8.70 -11.87
N MET A 101 2.51 -9.51 -11.01
CA MET A 101 2.36 -9.48 -9.56
C MET A 101 3.69 -9.11 -8.94
N PRO A 102 3.72 -8.31 -7.87
CA PRO A 102 4.97 -7.88 -7.25
C PRO A 102 5.79 -9.07 -6.74
N GLU A 103 7.08 -9.03 -6.99
CA GLU A 103 8.03 -10.01 -6.46
C GLU A 103 9.09 -9.28 -5.63
N LEU A 104 9.52 -9.91 -4.53
CA LEU A 104 10.46 -9.31 -3.59
C LEU A 104 11.75 -8.89 -4.31
N ASN A 105 12.09 -7.59 -4.20
CA ASN A 105 13.24 -6.96 -4.83
C ASN A 105 13.22 -6.95 -6.38
N ASP A 106 12.10 -7.25 -7.01
CA ASP A 106 11.95 -7.21 -8.46
C ASP A 106 10.69 -6.40 -8.86
N PRO A 107 10.88 -5.11 -9.22
CA PRO A 107 12.12 -4.32 -9.17
C PRO A 107 12.57 -3.98 -7.74
N ALA A 108 13.80 -3.46 -7.62
CA ALA A 108 14.31 -2.96 -6.35
C ALA A 108 13.34 -1.95 -5.72
N GLY A 109 13.00 -2.14 -4.45
CA GLY A 109 12.00 -1.33 -3.74
C GLY A 109 10.70 -2.08 -3.49
N VAL A 110 10.45 -3.21 -4.17
CA VAL A 110 9.33 -4.10 -3.84
C VAL A 110 9.63 -4.87 -2.56
N ASP A 111 8.75 -4.77 -1.57
CA ASP A 111 8.95 -5.26 -0.21
C ASP A 111 8.51 -6.70 0.02
N ALA A 112 7.66 -7.24 -0.85
CA ALA A 112 7.17 -8.61 -0.73
C ALA A 112 6.62 -9.14 -2.05
N SER A 113 6.74 -10.45 -2.24
CA SER A 113 6.01 -11.17 -3.28
C SER A 113 4.56 -11.35 -2.85
N THR A 114 3.63 -10.87 -3.68
CA THR A 114 2.19 -10.93 -3.43
C THR A 114 1.42 -11.32 -4.70
N GLY A 115 0.12 -11.57 -4.59
CA GLY A 115 -0.72 -11.92 -5.75
C GLY A 115 -1.98 -12.70 -5.38
N VAL A 116 -1.93 -13.49 -4.33
CA VAL A 116 -3.10 -14.19 -3.79
C VAL A 116 -3.91 -13.21 -2.95
N ALA A 117 -5.22 -13.11 -3.20
CA ALA A 117 -6.12 -12.26 -2.44
C ALA A 117 -5.99 -12.50 -0.93
N GLY A 118 -5.79 -11.45 -0.17
CA GLY A 118 -5.58 -11.48 1.28
C GLY A 118 -4.19 -11.90 1.75
N GLY A 119 -3.36 -12.51 0.89
CA GLY A 119 -2.00 -12.92 1.28
C GLY A 119 -1.12 -11.75 1.70
N GLY A 120 -1.21 -10.63 0.97
CA GLY A 120 -0.46 -9.42 1.29
C GLY A 120 -0.85 -8.78 2.62
N VAL A 121 -2.11 -8.92 3.07
CA VAL A 121 -2.56 -8.49 4.40
C VAL A 121 -1.76 -9.21 5.49
N GLY A 122 -1.66 -10.55 5.39
CA GLY A 122 -0.88 -11.35 6.33
C GLY A 122 0.61 -10.95 6.35
N VAL A 123 1.19 -10.71 5.16
CA VAL A 123 2.57 -10.23 5.04
C VAL A 123 2.76 -8.88 5.72
N ALA A 124 1.83 -7.92 5.50
CA ALA A 124 1.89 -6.60 6.11
C ALA A 124 1.81 -6.66 7.63
N VAL A 125 0.89 -7.49 8.16
CA VAL A 125 0.78 -7.75 9.61
C VAL A 125 2.09 -8.33 10.16
N GLY A 126 2.67 -9.32 9.47
CA GLY A 126 3.95 -9.92 9.83
C GLY A 126 5.10 -8.91 9.85
N CYS A 127 5.22 -8.07 8.81
CA CYS A 127 6.22 -7.00 8.73
C CYS A 127 6.10 -6.00 9.89
N ALA A 128 4.87 -5.56 10.19
CA ALA A 128 4.63 -4.61 11.26
C ALA A 128 4.92 -5.22 12.64
N LEU A 129 4.56 -6.48 12.85
CA LEU A 129 4.87 -7.22 14.07
C LEU A 129 6.37 -7.42 14.24
N ALA A 130 7.09 -7.72 13.14
CA ALA A 130 8.55 -7.91 13.15
C ALA A 130 9.28 -6.67 13.68
N ARG A 131 8.83 -5.45 13.32
CA ARG A 131 9.39 -4.22 13.90
C ARG A 131 9.30 -4.22 15.43
N ARG A 132 8.13 -4.55 15.99
CA ARG A 132 7.92 -4.59 17.43
C ARG A 132 8.81 -5.64 18.11
N TYR A 133 8.89 -6.82 17.50
CA TYR A 133 9.75 -7.90 17.98
C TYR A 133 11.22 -7.50 17.95
N LEU A 134 11.72 -6.98 16.82
CA LEU A 134 13.12 -6.55 16.69
C LEU A 134 13.46 -5.41 17.66
N ASN A 135 12.56 -4.43 17.85
CA ASN A 135 12.76 -3.41 18.86
C ASN A 135 12.90 -4.00 20.26
N SER A 136 12.10 -5.00 20.63
CA SER A 136 12.20 -5.65 21.94
C SER A 136 13.52 -6.39 22.16
N LEU A 137 14.16 -6.86 21.09
CA LEU A 137 15.48 -7.50 21.18
C LEU A 137 16.63 -6.49 21.32
N ILE A 138 16.45 -5.29 20.73
CA ILE A 138 17.47 -4.24 20.68
C ILE A 138 17.41 -3.32 21.89
N GLN A 139 16.20 -3.10 22.43
CA GLN A 139 15.97 -2.30 23.65
C GLN A 139 16.51 -3.05 24.88
N LYS A 140 17.81 -2.97 25.09
CA LYS A 140 18.42 -3.29 26.36
C LYS A 140 18.38 -2.05 27.26
N GLU A 141 17.64 -2.14 28.38
CA GLU A 141 17.70 -1.25 29.57
C GLU A 141 17.51 0.27 29.35
N ASP A 142 17.73 0.81 28.18
CA ASP A 142 17.47 2.22 27.86
C ASP A 142 16.16 2.35 27.06
N GLU A 143 15.04 2.47 27.76
CA GLU A 143 13.66 2.52 27.24
C GLU A 143 13.41 3.63 26.21
N LYS A 144 14.39 4.52 25.96
CA LYS A 144 14.26 5.69 25.09
C LYS A 144 14.73 5.47 23.65
N LEU A 145 15.42 4.37 23.34
CA LEU A 145 15.98 4.10 22.02
C LEU A 145 15.01 3.29 21.16
N ASN A 146 14.06 3.96 20.51
CA ASN A 146 13.25 3.34 19.47
C ASN A 146 14.03 3.36 18.13
N LEU A 147 14.92 2.39 17.94
CA LEU A 147 15.84 2.34 16.80
C LEU A 147 15.11 2.02 15.49
N LEU A 148 14.06 1.19 15.55
CA LEU A 148 13.21 0.87 14.40
C LEU A 148 11.87 1.57 14.54
N ASN A 149 11.62 2.54 13.67
CA ASN A 149 10.39 3.33 13.70
C ASN A 149 9.61 3.31 12.39
N PHE A 150 9.92 2.37 11.48
CA PHE A 150 9.24 2.26 10.20
C PHE A 150 7.76 1.91 10.36
N THR A 151 6.95 2.41 9.44
CA THR A 151 5.54 2.06 9.29
C THR A 151 5.38 1.09 8.12
N THR A 152 4.45 0.15 8.24
CA THR A 152 4.04 -0.73 7.16
C THR A 152 2.72 -0.23 6.59
N PHE A 153 2.72 0.09 5.31
CA PHE A 153 1.54 0.45 4.54
C PHE A 153 1.13 -0.72 3.66
N CYS A 154 -0.16 -0.99 3.57
CA CYS A 154 -0.67 -2.07 2.74
C CYS A 154 -1.83 -1.59 1.89
N PHE A 155 -1.69 -1.69 0.56
CA PHE A 155 -2.79 -1.44 -0.36
C PHE A 155 -3.70 -2.66 -0.41
N VAL A 156 -4.98 -2.45 -0.18
CA VAL A 156 -6.02 -3.48 -0.15
C VAL A 156 -7.22 -3.08 -0.99
N SER A 157 -7.98 -4.06 -1.46
CA SER A 157 -9.19 -3.88 -2.25
C SER A 157 -10.33 -4.73 -1.71
N ASP A 158 -11.51 -4.66 -2.34
CA ASP A 158 -12.68 -5.44 -1.98
C ASP A 158 -12.40 -6.95 -1.91
N ALA A 159 -11.58 -7.49 -2.82
CA ALA A 159 -11.20 -8.90 -2.80
C ALA A 159 -10.43 -9.31 -1.53
N ASP A 160 -9.61 -8.40 -0.99
CA ASP A 160 -8.92 -8.63 0.28
C ASP A 160 -9.92 -8.63 1.45
N MET A 161 -10.94 -7.75 1.40
CA MET A 161 -11.96 -7.68 2.46
C MET A 161 -12.85 -8.93 2.53
N MET A 162 -12.99 -9.65 1.42
CA MET A 162 -13.76 -10.91 1.32
C MET A 162 -12.92 -12.16 1.59
N SER A 163 -11.60 -12.03 1.74
CA SER A 163 -10.71 -13.18 1.94
C SER A 163 -10.67 -13.62 3.41
N GLY A 164 -10.88 -14.90 3.69
CA GLY A 164 -10.77 -15.44 5.04
C GLY A 164 -9.39 -15.27 5.67
N ALA A 165 -8.32 -15.36 4.86
CA ALA A 165 -6.96 -15.14 5.34
C ALA A 165 -6.73 -13.69 5.82
N SER A 166 -7.31 -12.71 5.12
CA SER A 166 -7.26 -11.31 5.56
C SER A 166 -8.04 -11.09 6.84
N GLU A 167 -9.21 -11.71 6.95
CA GLU A 167 -10.10 -11.56 8.10
C GLU A 167 -9.41 -11.99 9.40
N GLU A 168 -8.71 -13.11 9.38
CA GLU A 168 -7.91 -13.56 10.51
C GLU A 168 -6.75 -12.61 10.81
N ALA A 169 -6.05 -12.14 9.77
CA ALA A 169 -4.93 -11.22 9.92
C ALA A 169 -5.37 -9.86 10.48
N PHE A 170 -6.51 -9.32 10.03
CA PHE A 170 -7.09 -8.10 10.59
C PHE A 170 -7.49 -8.28 12.05
N SER A 171 -8.14 -9.39 12.39
CA SER A 171 -8.53 -9.70 13.76
C SER A 171 -7.31 -9.77 14.68
N PHE A 172 -6.26 -10.46 14.23
CA PHE A 172 -5.00 -10.54 14.97
C PHE A 172 -4.33 -9.16 15.13
N ALA A 173 -4.27 -8.35 14.07
CA ALA A 173 -3.69 -7.01 14.13
C ALA A 173 -4.39 -6.09 15.13
N GLY A 174 -5.73 -6.17 15.19
CA GLY A 174 -6.53 -5.41 16.15
C GLY A 174 -6.29 -5.86 17.60
N VAL A 175 -6.36 -7.16 17.86
CA VAL A 175 -6.11 -7.72 19.22
C VAL A 175 -4.70 -7.39 19.71
N GLN A 176 -3.70 -7.47 18.82
CA GLN A 176 -2.32 -7.16 19.14
C GLN A 176 -2.01 -5.65 19.17
N ASN A 177 -2.96 -4.81 18.81
CA ASN A 177 -2.80 -3.35 18.69
C ASN A 177 -1.51 -2.97 17.94
N ILE A 178 -1.39 -3.44 16.69
CA ILE A 178 -0.17 -3.23 15.87
C ILE A 178 -0.18 -1.79 15.33
N GLU A 179 0.32 -0.84 16.09
CA GLU A 179 0.23 0.62 15.86
C GLU A 179 0.95 1.15 14.62
N ASN A 180 1.90 0.39 14.06
CA ASN A 180 2.70 0.76 12.90
C ASN A 180 2.20 0.13 11.59
N LEU A 181 0.92 -0.17 11.50
CA LEU A 181 0.26 -0.81 10.37
C LEU A 181 -0.90 0.03 9.87
N ILE A 182 -0.85 0.42 8.60
CA ILE A 182 -1.88 1.24 7.95
C ILE A 182 -2.30 0.58 6.65
N PHE A 183 -3.57 0.24 6.56
CA PHE A 183 -4.21 -0.24 5.34
C PHE A 183 -4.80 0.92 4.55
N LEU A 184 -4.50 0.99 3.26
CA LEU A 184 -5.00 1.95 2.30
C LEU A 184 -5.97 1.20 1.40
N TYR A 185 -7.26 1.41 1.61
CA TYR A 185 -8.31 0.64 0.98
C TYR A 185 -8.95 1.41 -0.18
N ASP A 186 -8.86 0.81 -1.37
CA ASP A 186 -9.60 1.24 -2.55
C ASP A 186 -11.04 0.75 -2.45
N ALA A 187 -11.95 1.66 -2.06
CA ALA A 187 -13.36 1.38 -1.82
C ALA A 187 -14.23 1.68 -3.06
N ASN A 188 -13.79 1.22 -4.23
CA ASN A 188 -14.44 1.51 -5.51
C ASN A 188 -15.75 0.75 -5.73
N GLN A 189 -16.13 -0.15 -4.84
CA GLN A 189 -17.37 -0.94 -4.85
C GLN A 189 -17.56 -1.83 -6.10
N MET A 190 -16.46 -2.22 -6.72
CA MET A 190 -16.44 -3.07 -7.91
C MET A 190 -15.64 -4.33 -7.68
N THR A 191 -16.13 -5.44 -8.17
CA THR A 191 -15.41 -6.70 -8.26
C THR A 191 -15.14 -7.06 -9.74
N ALA A 192 -14.35 -8.10 -9.99
CA ALA A 192 -14.13 -8.61 -11.35
C ALA A 192 -15.43 -9.03 -12.03
N GLU A 193 -16.43 -9.45 -11.25
CA GLU A 193 -17.72 -9.98 -11.73
C GLU A 193 -18.83 -8.92 -11.76
N GLY A 194 -18.59 -7.70 -11.25
CA GLY A 194 -19.59 -6.62 -11.22
C GLY A 194 -19.66 -5.87 -9.92
N SER A 195 -20.83 -5.30 -9.59
CA SER A 195 -21.04 -4.52 -8.37
C SER A 195 -20.79 -5.34 -7.09
N LEU A 196 -20.07 -4.73 -6.14
CA LEU A 196 -19.81 -5.31 -4.82
C LEU A 196 -21.10 -5.67 -4.07
N GLU A 197 -22.17 -4.89 -4.23
CA GLU A 197 -23.47 -5.14 -3.58
C GLU A 197 -24.07 -6.54 -3.84
N GLN A 198 -23.64 -7.22 -4.90
CA GLN A 198 -24.13 -8.57 -5.21
C GLN A 198 -23.50 -9.67 -4.36
N VAL A 199 -22.31 -9.40 -3.79
CA VAL A 199 -21.49 -10.41 -3.11
C VAL A 199 -21.05 -10.03 -1.71
N PHE A 200 -21.13 -8.74 -1.34
CA PHE A 200 -20.60 -8.26 -0.08
C PHE A 200 -21.40 -7.09 0.49
N HIS A 201 -21.90 -7.22 1.74
CA HIS A 201 -22.82 -6.26 2.37
C HIS A 201 -22.35 -5.80 3.76
N GLU A 202 -21.07 -5.96 4.09
CA GLU A 202 -20.59 -5.62 5.42
C GLU A 202 -20.36 -4.10 5.58
N ASP A 203 -20.74 -3.56 6.74
CA ASP A 203 -20.33 -2.22 7.16
C ASP A 203 -18.88 -2.27 7.65
N LEU A 204 -17.95 -2.06 6.71
CA LEU A 204 -16.52 -2.15 6.98
C LEU A 204 -16.07 -1.15 8.05
N VAL A 205 -16.64 0.04 8.11
CA VAL A 205 -16.28 1.05 9.12
C VAL A 205 -16.55 0.50 10.52
N LYS A 206 -17.76 0.02 10.76
CA LYS A 206 -18.12 -0.58 12.05
C LYS A 206 -17.35 -1.86 12.33
N LYS A 207 -17.17 -2.71 11.32
CA LYS A 207 -16.43 -3.96 11.43
C LYS A 207 -15.00 -3.71 11.95
N PHE A 208 -14.27 -2.79 11.32
CA PHE A 208 -12.89 -2.49 11.71
C PHE A 208 -12.80 -1.72 13.03
N GLN A 209 -13.74 -0.81 13.31
CA GLN A 209 -13.83 -0.17 14.62
C GLN A 209 -14.01 -1.20 15.74
N ASN A 210 -14.86 -2.20 15.56
CA ASN A 210 -15.07 -3.30 16.50
C ASN A 210 -13.84 -4.19 16.68
N LYS A 211 -12.98 -4.30 15.65
CA LYS A 211 -11.67 -4.98 15.75
C LYS A 211 -10.60 -4.13 16.45
N GLY A 212 -10.91 -2.89 16.85
CA GLY A 212 -9.97 -2.01 17.54
C GLY A 212 -9.11 -1.13 16.63
N PHE A 213 -9.43 -1.05 15.35
CA PHE A 213 -8.73 -0.18 14.38
C PHE A 213 -9.13 1.29 14.54
N TYR A 214 -8.22 2.18 14.19
CA TYR A 214 -8.55 3.53 13.77
C TYR A 214 -9.09 3.45 12.34
N VAL A 215 -10.25 4.06 12.09
CA VAL A 215 -10.87 4.05 10.76
C VAL A 215 -11.16 5.48 10.35
N ASP A 216 -10.77 5.83 9.13
CA ASP A 216 -11.05 7.10 8.49
C ASP A 216 -11.57 6.86 7.07
N SER A 217 -12.39 7.76 6.53
CA SER A 217 -12.95 7.66 5.19
C SER A 217 -12.89 9.03 4.52
N LEU A 218 -12.18 9.11 3.41
CA LEU A 218 -12.06 10.32 2.62
C LEU A 218 -13.12 10.34 1.52
N LYS A 219 -13.75 11.51 1.34
CA LYS A 219 -14.71 11.74 0.25
C LYS A 219 -14.04 12.11 -1.07
N ASP A 220 -12.81 12.62 -0.98
CA ASP A 220 -12.01 13.08 -2.13
C ASP A 220 -10.65 12.41 -2.08
N SER A 221 -10.52 11.30 -2.81
CA SER A 221 -9.29 10.53 -2.96
C SER A 221 -8.23 11.21 -3.85
N GLU A 222 -8.56 12.35 -4.45
CA GLU A 222 -7.63 13.15 -5.28
C GLU A 222 -6.93 14.25 -4.48
N ASN A 223 -7.37 14.56 -3.27
CA ASN A 223 -6.84 15.66 -2.48
C ASN A 223 -5.59 15.27 -1.67
N VAL A 224 -4.41 15.48 -2.25
CA VAL A 224 -3.10 15.18 -1.63
C VAL A 224 -2.96 15.69 -0.19
N LYS A 225 -3.52 16.87 0.13
CA LYS A 225 -3.42 17.42 1.49
C LYS A 225 -4.30 16.66 2.49
N GLU A 226 -5.49 16.27 2.08
CA GLU A 226 -6.41 15.51 2.93
C GLU A 226 -5.91 14.08 3.12
N ILE A 227 -5.41 13.44 2.06
CA ILE A 227 -4.77 12.13 2.14
C ILE A 227 -3.60 12.16 3.14
N ALA A 228 -2.69 13.12 3.01
CA ALA A 228 -1.56 13.24 3.93
C ALA A 228 -2.01 13.45 5.38
N LYS A 229 -3.03 14.28 5.63
CA LYS A 229 -3.59 14.51 6.97
C LYS A 229 -4.22 13.23 7.56
N ALA A 230 -4.95 12.46 6.76
CA ALA A 230 -5.56 11.22 7.20
C ALA A 230 -4.49 10.19 7.60
N ILE A 231 -3.45 10.03 6.79
CA ILE A 231 -2.33 9.13 7.10
C ILE A 231 -1.62 9.57 8.39
N GLU A 232 -1.35 10.86 8.56
CA GLU A 232 -0.75 11.37 9.78
C GLU A 232 -1.66 11.20 11.01
N ALA A 233 -2.97 11.33 10.86
CA ALA A 233 -3.93 11.04 11.93
C ALA A 233 -3.91 9.56 12.30
N ALA A 234 -3.86 8.66 11.31
CA ALA A 234 -3.71 7.23 11.51
C ALA A 234 -2.42 6.89 12.29
N LYS A 235 -1.27 7.45 11.91
CA LYS A 235 0.00 7.28 12.65
C LYS A 235 -0.12 7.73 14.13
N ARG A 236 -0.81 8.85 14.37
CA ARG A 236 -0.99 9.38 15.74
C ARG A 236 -1.98 8.59 16.58
N SER A 237 -2.87 7.82 15.98
CA SER A 237 -3.90 7.06 16.68
C SER A 237 -3.35 5.97 17.61
N LYS A 238 -2.12 5.53 17.36
CA LYS A 238 -1.47 4.42 18.07
C LYS A 238 -2.27 3.12 18.01
N LYS A 239 -2.95 2.90 16.89
CA LYS A 239 -3.73 1.71 16.58
C LYS A 239 -3.40 1.25 15.16
N PRO A 240 -3.63 -0.04 14.81
CA PRO A 240 -3.72 -0.39 13.40
C PRO A 240 -4.80 0.45 12.75
N ALA A 241 -4.61 0.85 11.51
CA ALA A 241 -5.52 1.78 10.85
C ALA A 241 -6.02 1.25 9.51
N LEU A 242 -7.25 1.63 9.16
CA LEU A 242 -7.84 1.47 7.83
C LEU A 242 -8.29 2.85 7.35
N ILE A 243 -7.82 3.25 6.17
CA ILE A 243 -8.25 4.48 5.50
C ILE A 243 -8.94 4.09 4.20
N LEU A 244 -10.19 4.50 4.05
CA LEU A 244 -11.02 4.27 2.86
C LEU A 244 -10.91 5.47 1.92
N PHE A 245 -10.70 5.18 0.63
CA PHE A 245 -10.60 6.17 -0.45
C PHE A 245 -11.67 5.98 -1.49
#